data_68571eacd65a60c925a5076d4aa91fef
#
_entry.id   68571eacd65a60c925a5076d4aa91fef
#
_cell.length_a   1.000
_cell.length_b   1.000
_cell.length_c   1.000
_cell.angle_alpha   90.00
_cell.angle_beta   90.00
_cell.angle_gamma   90.00
#
_symmetry.space_group_name_H-M   'P 1'
#
loop_
_entity.id
_entity.type
_entity.pdbx_description
1 polymer ?
#
loop_
_entity_poly.entity_id
_entity_poly.type
_entity_poly.pdbx_seq_one_letter_code
_entity_poly.pdbx_strand_id
1 'polypeptide(L)'
;MTYLIHKVSGLPKNRIIGMGGALDSSRFKYYLSQALNANLSEVEGFVIGGHGDTTMIPVTRFATYKGIPVTEFLSEEALQKVAADTMVGGATLTGLLGTSAWYAPGAAAASVVEAVLGDQKRMVPCSALLEGEYGEKDLCIGVPCVLGKNGIEKVVELKLNACLLYTSDAADDRISVD
;
A
#
# COMPACT_ATOMS: atom_id res chain seq x y z
N MET A 1 -0.83 -13.13 -6.28
CA MET A 1 -0.71 -12.89 -7.76
C MET A 1 0.67 -12.38 -8.16
N THR A 2 1.23 -11.32 -7.53
CA THR A 2 2.56 -10.77 -7.86
C THR A 2 3.64 -11.85 -7.85
N TYR A 3 3.68 -12.69 -6.83
CA TYR A 3 4.60 -13.82 -6.71
C TYR A 3 4.45 -14.84 -7.87
N LEU A 4 3.21 -15.21 -8.21
CA LEU A 4 2.94 -16.12 -9.32
C LEU A 4 3.47 -15.54 -10.65
N ILE A 5 3.18 -14.27 -10.93
CA ILE A 5 3.71 -13.61 -12.13
C ILE A 5 5.23 -13.63 -12.14
N HIS A 6 5.88 -13.40 -10.98
CA HIS A 6 7.33 -13.51 -10.88
C HIS A 6 7.84 -14.91 -11.29
N LYS A 7 7.20 -15.97 -10.79
CA LYS A 7 7.62 -17.35 -11.10
C LYS A 7 7.41 -17.76 -12.55
N VAL A 8 6.38 -17.26 -13.23
CA VAL A 8 5.99 -17.74 -14.57
C VAL A 8 6.41 -16.83 -15.72
N SER A 9 6.68 -15.54 -15.49
CA SER A 9 6.92 -14.58 -16.57
C SER A 9 8.36 -14.55 -17.08
N GLY A 10 9.33 -14.97 -16.28
CA GLY A 10 10.75 -14.81 -16.57
C GLY A 10 11.24 -13.35 -16.55
N LEU A 11 10.39 -12.40 -16.18
CA LEU A 11 10.77 -10.98 -16.06
C LEU A 11 11.62 -10.76 -14.79
N PRO A 12 12.56 -9.81 -14.81
CA PRO A 12 13.34 -9.47 -13.63
C PRO A 12 12.41 -8.86 -12.57
N LYS A 13 12.71 -9.08 -11.28
CA LYS A 13 11.87 -8.70 -10.15
C LYS A 13 11.44 -7.23 -10.12
N ASN A 14 12.34 -6.35 -10.54
CA ASN A 14 12.08 -4.90 -10.58
C ASN A 14 11.03 -4.47 -11.62
N ARG A 15 10.68 -5.36 -12.56
CA ARG A 15 9.65 -5.12 -13.60
C ARG A 15 8.29 -5.70 -13.23
N ILE A 16 8.18 -6.36 -12.09
CA ILE A 16 6.94 -6.96 -11.61
C ILE A 16 6.48 -6.18 -10.38
N ILE A 17 5.39 -5.47 -10.55
CA ILE A 17 4.86 -4.50 -9.58
C ILE A 17 3.41 -4.82 -9.28
N GLY A 18 3.12 -5.14 -8.03
CA GLY A 18 1.73 -5.25 -7.56
C GLY A 18 1.20 -3.91 -7.07
N MET A 19 0.08 -3.43 -7.62
CA MET A 19 -0.38 -2.06 -7.40
C MET A 19 -1.33 -1.90 -6.20
N GLY A 20 -1.66 -2.96 -5.45
CA GLY A 20 -2.63 -2.92 -4.36
C GLY A 20 -2.37 -1.83 -3.33
N GLY A 21 -1.12 -1.68 -2.88
CA GLY A 21 -0.75 -0.65 -1.92
C GLY A 21 -0.97 0.79 -2.40
N ALA A 22 -0.81 1.05 -3.71
CA ALA A 22 -1.12 2.36 -4.30
C ALA A 22 -2.62 2.69 -4.18
N LEU A 23 -3.48 1.71 -4.47
CA LEU A 23 -4.93 1.85 -4.33
C LEU A 23 -5.35 2.04 -2.87
N ASP A 24 -4.85 1.20 -1.96
CA ASP A 24 -5.19 1.27 -0.54
C ASP A 24 -4.72 2.58 0.08
N SER A 25 -3.54 3.08 -0.32
CA SER A 25 -3.04 4.38 0.12
C SER A 25 -3.91 5.54 -0.35
N SER A 26 -4.51 5.46 -1.53
CA SER A 26 -5.46 6.48 -1.99
C SER A 26 -6.73 6.50 -1.14
N ARG A 27 -7.22 5.33 -0.71
CA ARG A 27 -8.35 5.22 0.24
C ARG A 27 -7.98 5.78 1.61
N PHE A 28 -6.79 5.42 2.11
CA PHE A 28 -6.30 5.93 3.39
C PHE A 28 -6.21 7.46 3.41
N LYS A 29 -5.64 8.06 2.37
CA LYS A 29 -5.60 9.52 2.21
C LYS A 29 -7.00 10.13 2.16
N TYR A 30 -7.95 9.48 1.49
CA TYR A 30 -9.34 9.93 1.45
C TYR A 30 -9.96 9.95 2.86
N TYR A 31 -9.89 8.87 3.62
CA TYR A 31 -10.46 8.84 4.97
C TYR A 31 -9.77 9.79 5.94
N LEU A 32 -8.44 9.95 5.82
CA LEU A 32 -7.71 10.98 6.57
C LEU A 32 -8.21 12.39 6.22
N SER A 33 -8.40 12.71 4.93
CA SER A 33 -8.88 14.02 4.50
C SER A 33 -10.28 14.32 5.03
N GLN A 34 -11.16 13.31 5.10
CA GLN A 34 -12.49 13.45 5.70
C GLN A 34 -12.40 13.70 7.22
N ALA A 35 -11.58 12.94 7.94
CA ALA A 35 -11.40 13.10 9.38
C ALA A 35 -10.80 14.46 9.76
N LEU A 36 -9.89 14.97 8.91
CA LEU A 36 -9.25 16.28 9.07
C LEU A 36 -10.12 17.46 8.58
N ASN A 37 -11.20 17.18 7.84
CA ASN A 37 -11.93 18.18 7.05
C ASN A 37 -10.99 18.99 6.14
N ALA A 38 -10.05 18.31 5.48
CA ALA A 38 -8.97 18.90 4.72
C ALA A 38 -9.03 18.55 3.23
N ASN A 39 -8.34 19.32 2.39
CA ASN A 39 -8.18 18.98 0.98
C ASN A 39 -7.28 17.74 0.84
N LEU A 40 -7.74 16.77 0.03
CA LEU A 40 -7.02 15.51 -0.22
C LEU A 40 -5.59 15.73 -0.72
N SER A 41 -5.35 16.79 -1.50
CA SER A 41 -4.01 17.11 -2.02
C SER A 41 -3.00 17.55 -0.95
N GLU A 42 -3.48 17.87 0.25
CA GLU A 42 -2.65 18.32 1.36
C GLU A 42 -2.36 17.22 2.39
N VAL A 43 -2.95 16.04 2.17
CA VAL A 43 -2.82 14.88 3.06
C VAL A 43 -1.91 13.85 2.43
N GLU A 44 -0.92 13.40 3.17
CA GLU A 44 -0.03 12.31 2.78
C GLU A 44 -0.16 11.14 3.76
N GLY A 45 -0.10 9.95 3.20
CA GLY A 45 -0.18 8.70 3.96
C GLY A 45 -0.13 7.51 3.02
N PHE A 46 0.26 6.36 3.54
CA PHE A 46 0.37 5.14 2.76
C PHE A 46 0.02 3.90 3.58
N VAL A 47 -0.28 2.83 2.84
CA VAL A 47 -0.62 1.51 3.36
C VAL A 47 0.46 0.53 2.92
N ILE A 48 0.89 -0.35 3.81
CA ILE A 48 1.84 -1.44 3.55
C ILE A 48 1.19 -2.78 3.89
N GLY A 49 1.93 -3.87 3.73
CA GLY A 49 1.44 -5.22 4.06
C GLY A 49 0.69 -5.89 2.92
N GLY A 50 -0.25 -6.75 3.25
CA GLY A 50 -1.11 -7.43 2.28
C GLY A 50 -2.16 -6.52 1.67
N HIS A 51 -2.90 -7.03 0.67
CA HIS A 51 -4.02 -6.31 0.02
C HIS A 51 -5.38 -6.88 0.43
N GLY A 52 -5.46 -7.50 1.60
CA GLY A 52 -6.71 -8.01 2.17
C GLY A 52 -7.18 -7.16 3.35
N ASP A 53 -8.48 -7.21 3.65
CA ASP A 53 -9.12 -6.39 4.69
C ASP A 53 -8.51 -6.59 6.09
N THR A 54 -7.82 -7.71 6.32
CA THR A 54 -7.15 -8.03 7.61
C THR A 54 -5.63 -7.95 7.56
N THR A 55 -5.04 -7.76 6.38
CA THR A 55 -3.59 -7.85 6.17
C THR A 55 -2.94 -6.55 5.73
N MET A 56 -3.73 -5.54 5.36
CA MET A 56 -3.20 -4.22 5.07
C MET A 56 -2.95 -3.41 6.35
N ILE A 57 -1.94 -2.58 6.33
CA ILE A 57 -1.49 -1.79 7.47
C ILE A 57 -1.44 -0.32 7.06
N PRO A 58 -2.49 0.47 7.35
CA PRO A 58 -2.43 1.93 7.22
C PRO A 58 -1.43 2.51 8.22
N VAL A 59 -0.37 3.16 7.74
CA VAL A 59 0.74 3.60 8.59
C VAL A 59 0.48 5.02 9.10
N THR A 60 -0.39 5.15 10.10
CA THR A 60 -0.83 6.44 10.67
C THR A 60 0.32 7.30 11.20
N ARG A 61 1.36 6.67 11.77
CA ARG A 61 2.53 7.39 12.34
C ARG A 61 3.34 8.18 11.29
N PHE A 62 3.24 7.82 10.01
CA PHE A 62 3.91 8.54 8.92
C PHE A 62 2.94 9.39 8.10
N ALA A 63 1.66 9.39 8.46
CA ALA A 63 0.68 10.23 7.79
C ALA A 63 0.84 11.70 8.22
N THR A 64 0.71 12.60 7.25
CA THR A 64 0.88 14.04 7.50
C THR A 64 -0.22 14.85 6.83
N TYR A 65 -0.54 16.00 7.43
CA TYR A 65 -1.30 17.07 6.83
C TYR A 65 -0.37 18.28 6.65
N LYS A 66 -0.09 18.65 5.41
CA LYS A 66 0.92 19.69 5.09
C LYS A 66 2.28 19.48 5.75
N GLY A 67 2.71 18.21 5.87
CA GLY A 67 3.99 17.87 6.49
C GLY A 67 4.00 17.81 8.02
N ILE A 68 2.89 18.13 8.67
CA ILE A 68 2.71 17.99 10.13
C ILE A 68 2.07 16.62 10.39
N PRO A 69 2.56 15.84 11.37
CA PRO A 69 1.96 14.54 11.70
C PRO A 69 0.47 14.66 12.02
N VAL A 70 -0.34 13.74 11.49
CA VAL A 70 -1.80 13.76 11.73
C VAL A 70 -2.17 13.55 13.20
N THR A 71 -1.26 13.01 14.00
CA THR A 71 -1.39 12.87 15.46
C THR A 71 -1.50 14.19 16.21
N GLU A 72 -1.09 15.30 15.58
CA GLU A 72 -1.27 16.64 16.16
C GLU A 72 -2.69 17.19 15.97
N PHE A 73 -3.49 16.55 15.10
CA PHE A 73 -4.83 17.02 14.73
C PHE A 73 -5.94 16.05 15.12
N LEU A 74 -5.65 14.75 15.17
CA LEU A 74 -6.62 13.68 15.39
C LEU A 74 -6.29 12.88 16.64
N SER A 75 -7.32 12.49 17.38
CA SER A 75 -7.16 11.57 18.50
C SER A 75 -6.82 10.16 18.04
N GLU A 76 -6.30 9.33 18.94
CA GLU A 76 -6.00 7.93 18.68
C GLU A 76 -7.25 7.17 18.18
N GLU A 77 -8.40 7.41 18.77
CA GLU A 77 -9.67 6.78 18.37
C GLU A 77 -10.07 7.17 16.94
N ALA A 78 -9.85 8.44 16.56
CA ALA A 78 -10.13 8.91 15.20
C ALA A 78 -9.17 8.26 14.19
N LEU A 79 -7.90 8.10 14.53
CA LEU A 79 -6.92 7.44 13.70
C LEU A 79 -7.19 5.94 13.56
N GLN A 80 -7.59 5.27 14.63
CA GLN A 80 -8.02 3.87 14.59
C GLN A 80 -9.26 3.68 13.71
N LYS A 81 -10.22 4.60 13.78
CA LYS A 81 -11.38 4.58 12.89
C LYS A 81 -10.99 4.77 11.42
N VAL A 82 -10.13 5.73 11.12
CA VAL A 82 -9.61 5.94 9.75
C VAL A 82 -8.91 4.68 9.22
N ALA A 83 -8.09 4.03 10.04
CA ALA A 83 -7.42 2.79 9.67
C ALA A 83 -8.44 1.67 9.38
N ALA A 84 -9.43 1.47 10.25
CA ALA A 84 -10.48 0.47 10.08
C ALA A 84 -11.32 0.73 8.81
N ASP A 85 -11.76 1.97 8.58
CA ASP A 85 -12.52 2.35 7.38
C ASP A 85 -11.68 2.12 6.09
N THR A 86 -10.37 2.36 6.15
CA THR A 86 -9.44 2.08 5.04
C THR A 86 -9.41 0.60 4.72
N MET A 87 -9.27 -0.25 5.73
CA MET A 87 -9.16 -1.70 5.58
C MET A 87 -10.41 -2.30 4.92
N VAL A 88 -11.60 -1.89 5.33
CA VAL A 88 -12.87 -2.42 4.79
C VAL A 88 -13.39 -1.66 3.57
N GLY A 89 -12.76 -0.56 3.17
CA GLY A 89 -13.25 0.32 2.10
C GLY A 89 -13.46 -0.37 0.75
N GLY A 90 -12.65 -1.38 0.43
CA GLY A 90 -12.80 -2.21 -0.76
C GLY A 90 -14.04 -3.08 -0.73
N ALA A 91 -14.25 -3.81 0.37
CA ALA A 91 -15.41 -4.65 0.59
C ALA A 91 -16.70 -3.82 0.62
N THR A 92 -16.69 -2.67 1.29
CA THR A 92 -17.82 -1.73 1.34
C THR A 92 -18.24 -1.30 -0.06
N LEU A 93 -17.29 -0.87 -0.89
CA LEU A 93 -17.59 -0.43 -2.26
C LEU A 93 -18.11 -1.58 -3.12
N THR A 94 -17.54 -2.78 -2.99
CA THR A 94 -18.01 -3.99 -3.68
C THR A 94 -19.44 -4.34 -3.28
N GLY A 95 -19.77 -4.24 -2.00
CA GLY A 95 -21.14 -4.45 -1.50
C GLY A 95 -22.14 -3.47 -2.08
N LEU A 96 -21.76 -2.19 -2.19
CA LEU A 96 -22.63 -1.13 -2.76
C LEU A 96 -22.82 -1.28 -4.28
N LEU A 97 -21.79 -1.71 -4.99
CA LEU A 97 -21.83 -1.85 -6.46
C LEU A 97 -22.39 -3.21 -6.92
N GLY A 98 -22.43 -4.22 -6.03
CA GLY A 98 -22.75 -5.60 -6.39
C GLY A 98 -21.68 -6.29 -7.24
N THR A 99 -20.53 -5.66 -7.44
CA THR A 99 -19.38 -6.18 -8.20
C THR A 99 -18.09 -5.48 -7.74
N SER A 100 -16.93 -6.06 -8.08
CA SER A 100 -15.65 -5.41 -7.83
C SER A 100 -15.54 -4.05 -8.55
N ALA A 101 -15.03 -3.05 -7.86
CA ALA A 101 -14.73 -1.75 -8.46
C ALA A 101 -13.58 -1.88 -9.47
N TRP A 102 -13.63 -1.09 -10.56
CA TRP A 102 -12.58 -1.05 -11.59
C TRP A 102 -12.02 0.35 -11.84
N TYR A 103 -12.77 1.42 -11.60
CA TYR A 103 -12.31 2.79 -11.85
C TYR A 103 -11.10 3.17 -10.97
N ALA A 104 -11.20 2.98 -9.66
CA ALA A 104 -10.11 3.30 -8.73
C ALA A 104 -8.89 2.38 -8.95
N PRO A 105 -9.02 1.06 -9.14
CA PRO A 105 -7.92 0.21 -9.54
C PRO A 105 -7.27 0.62 -10.86
N GLY A 106 -8.08 1.00 -11.87
CA GLY A 106 -7.57 1.51 -13.14
C GLY A 106 -6.76 2.79 -12.98
N ALA A 107 -7.25 3.74 -12.19
CA ALA A 107 -6.54 4.99 -11.88
C ALA A 107 -5.23 4.73 -11.10
N ALA A 108 -5.25 3.82 -10.12
CA ALA A 108 -4.06 3.44 -9.39
C ALA A 108 -3.00 2.78 -10.29
N ALA A 109 -3.43 1.88 -11.19
CA ALA A 109 -2.55 1.27 -12.18
C ALA A 109 -1.95 2.31 -13.12
N ALA A 110 -2.77 3.23 -13.65
CA ALA A 110 -2.31 4.32 -14.52
C ALA A 110 -1.27 5.19 -13.80
N SER A 111 -1.48 5.51 -12.53
CA SER A 111 -0.56 6.29 -11.70
C SER A 111 0.79 5.59 -11.49
N VAL A 112 0.80 4.26 -11.32
CA VAL A 112 2.04 3.47 -11.25
C VAL A 112 2.77 3.47 -12.60
N VAL A 113 2.04 3.27 -13.70
CA VAL A 113 2.60 3.29 -15.06
C VAL A 113 3.20 4.67 -15.38
N GLU A 114 2.50 5.75 -15.02
CA GLU A 114 2.98 7.12 -15.19
C GLU A 114 4.31 7.37 -14.44
N ALA A 115 4.41 6.87 -13.20
CA ALA A 115 5.64 7.00 -12.42
C ALA A 115 6.84 6.30 -13.08
N VAL A 116 6.60 5.15 -13.70
CA VAL A 116 7.63 4.37 -14.41
C VAL A 116 7.99 5.04 -15.75
N LEU A 117 7.00 5.36 -16.60
CA LEU A 117 7.23 5.94 -17.92
C LEU A 117 7.84 7.35 -17.85
N GLY A 118 7.42 8.13 -16.85
CA GLY A 118 7.94 9.48 -16.61
C GLY A 118 9.26 9.52 -15.82
N ASP A 119 9.83 8.37 -15.46
CA ASP A 119 11.03 8.27 -14.61
C ASP A 119 10.95 9.15 -13.35
N GLN A 120 9.78 9.19 -12.72
CA GLN A 120 9.46 10.20 -11.70
C GLN A 120 10.19 10.00 -10.38
N LYS A 121 10.83 8.85 -10.14
CA LYS A 121 11.46 8.49 -8.85
C LYS A 121 10.48 8.62 -7.67
N ARG A 122 9.21 8.43 -7.96
CA ARG A 122 8.13 8.59 -6.98
C ARG A 122 8.09 7.39 -6.03
N MET A 123 7.95 7.67 -4.74
CA MET A 123 7.71 6.63 -3.74
C MET A 123 6.24 6.21 -3.80
N VAL A 124 6.01 4.94 -4.09
CA VAL A 124 4.67 4.35 -4.16
C VAL A 124 4.68 3.02 -3.41
N PRO A 125 3.74 2.75 -2.51
CA PRO A 125 3.59 1.43 -1.92
C PRO A 125 3.16 0.42 -2.98
N CYS A 126 3.98 -0.61 -3.16
CA CYS A 126 3.75 -1.66 -4.15
C CYS A 126 4.05 -3.03 -3.56
N SER A 127 3.33 -4.06 -4.00
CA SER A 127 3.75 -5.43 -3.70
C SER A 127 4.99 -5.74 -4.55
N ALA A 128 6.10 -5.95 -3.87
CA ALA A 128 7.42 -6.24 -4.42
C ALA A 128 7.95 -7.57 -3.89
N LEU A 129 8.74 -8.28 -4.69
CA LEU A 129 9.49 -9.44 -4.22
C LEU A 129 10.64 -8.98 -3.33
N LEU A 130 10.65 -9.45 -2.09
CA LEU A 130 11.71 -9.20 -1.13
C LEU A 130 12.81 -10.28 -1.24
N GLU A 131 14.06 -9.86 -1.14
CA GLU A 131 15.25 -10.71 -1.18
C GLU A 131 16.23 -10.39 -0.05
N GLY A 132 15.72 -9.92 1.06
CA GLY A 132 16.48 -9.57 2.27
C GLY A 132 15.96 -8.30 2.94
N GLU A 133 15.21 -7.49 2.21
CA GLU A 133 14.58 -6.30 2.77
C GLU A 133 13.58 -6.70 3.87
N TYR A 134 13.53 -5.95 4.97
CA TYR A 134 12.78 -6.27 6.19
C TYR A 134 13.16 -7.60 6.85
N GLY A 135 14.28 -8.23 6.45
CA GLY A 135 14.68 -9.57 6.89
C GLY A 135 13.99 -10.71 6.14
N GLU A 136 13.09 -10.41 5.19
CA GLU A 136 12.25 -11.37 4.47
C GLU A 136 12.86 -11.78 3.12
N LYS A 137 12.60 -13.02 2.71
CA LYS A 137 13.06 -13.55 1.41
C LYS A 137 11.98 -14.37 0.74
N ASP A 138 11.98 -14.33 -0.61
CA ASP A 138 11.05 -15.09 -1.47
C ASP A 138 9.56 -14.81 -1.15
N LEU A 139 9.25 -13.58 -0.72
CA LEU A 139 7.93 -13.10 -0.35
C LEU A 139 7.58 -11.86 -1.17
N CYS A 140 6.33 -11.79 -1.65
CA CYS A 140 5.78 -10.57 -2.26
C CYS A 140 4.82 -9.90 -1.27
N ILE A 141 5.18 -8.71 -0.80
CA ILE A 141 4.36 -7.94 0.15
C ILE A 141 4.40 -6.45 -0.21
N GLY A 142 3.38 -5.71 0.21
CA GLY A 142 3.28 -4.27 0.01
C GLY A 142 4.27 -3.51 0.87
N VAL A 143 5.22 -2.84 0.21
CA VAL A 143 6.27 -2.03 0.85
C VAL A 143 6.44 -0.72 0.07
N PRO A 144 6.96 0.36 0.70
CA PRO A 144 7.28 1.58 -0.04
C PRO A 144 8.40 1.32 -1.05
N CYS A 145 8.13 1.60 -2.32
CA CYS A 145 9.07 1.42 -3.43
C CYS A 145 9.31 2.75 -4.15
N VAL A 146 10.55 3.01 -4.54
CA VAL A 146 10.87 4.10 -5.47
C VAL A 146 10.73 3.57 -6.88
N LEU A 147 9.82 4.18 -7.65
CA LEU A 147 9.52 3.81 -9.03
C LEU A 147 10.18 4.78 -10.00
N GLY A 148 10.89 4.24 -10.97
CA GLY A 148 11.49 4.96 -12.07
C GLY A 148 11.45 4.15 -13.35
N LYS A 149 12.14 4.61 -14.39
CA LYS A 149 12.13 3.97 -15.74
C LYS A 149 12.48 2.49 -15.77
N ASN A 150 13.20 2.02 -14.75
CA ASN A 150 13.57 0.60 -14.63
C ASN A 150 12.54 -0.23 -13.86
N GLY A 151 11.43 0.35 -13.42
CA GLY A 151 10.44 -0.25 -12.53
C GLY A 151 10.72 0.07 -11.07
N ILE A 152 10.74 -0.93 -10.19
CA ILE A 152 11.16 -0.76 -8.80
C ILE A 152 12.68 -0.57 -8.76
N GLU A 153 13.14 0.61 -8.39
CA GLU A 153 14.56 0.91 -8.30
C GLU A 153 15.10 0.76 -6.87
N LYS A 154 14.21 0.88 -5.87
CA LYS A 154 14.57 0.71 -4.47
C LYS A 154 13.35 0.34 -3.65
N VAL A 155 13.49 -0.61 -2.75
CA VAL A 155 12.58 -0.80 -1.60
C VAL A 155 13.07 0.09 -0.46
N VAL A 156 12.16 0.83 0.15
CA VAL A 156 12.47 1.72 1.28
C VAL A 156 12.09 1.00 2.57
N GLU A 157 13.09 0.60 3.34
CA GLU A 157 12.87 -0.05 4.63
C GLU A 157 12.52 0.98 5.70
N LEU A 158 11.30 0.86 6.23
CA LEU A 158 10.84 1.67 7.34
C LEU A 158 11.29 1.06 8.66
N LYS A 159 11.62 1.90 9.64
CA LYS A 159 11.79 1.45 11.01
C LYS A 159 10.41 1.15 11.60
N LEU A 160 9.95 -0.07 11.45
CA LEU A 160 8.69 -0.53 12.00
C LEU A 160 8.86 -0.80 13.50
N ASN A 161 7.83 -0.51 14.31
CA ASN A 161 7.78 -0.96 15.69
C ASN A 161 7.34 -2.44 15.75
N ALA A 162 7.55 -3.10 16.89
CA ALA A 162 7.26 -4.52 17.05
C ALA A 162 5.79 -4.88 16.70
N CYS A 163 4.84 -3.98 16.96
CA CYS A 163 3.44 -4.19 16.64
C CYS A 163 3.18 -4.27 15.12
N LEU A 164 3.87 -3.45 14.34
CA LEU A 164 3.75 -3.44 12.87
C LEU A 164 4.47 -4.62 12.21
N LEU A 165 5.54 -5.13 12.83
CA LEU A 165 6.22 -6.34 12.37
C LEU A 165 5.36 -7.58 12.59
N TYR A 166 4.65 -7.68 13.73
CA TYR A 166 3.77 -8.83 14.03
C TYR A 166 2.58 -8.94 13.07
N THR A 167 2.09 -7.83 12.53
CA THR A 167 1.01 -7.84 11.53
C THR A 167 1.51 -8.30 10.15
N SER A 168 2.80 -8.21 9.87
CA SER A 168 3.39 -8.77 8.64
C SER A 168 3.49 -10.30 8.69
N ASP A 169 3.73 -10.90 9.87
CA ASP A 169 3.73 -12.35 10.05
C ASP A 169 2.35 -12.98 9.80
N ALA A 170 1.27 -12.26 10.10
CA ALA A 170 -0.10 -12.69 9.78
C ALA A 170 -0.42 -12.64 8.26
N ALA A 171 0.37 -11.92 7.48
CA ALA A 171 0.27 -11.89 6.02
C ALA A 171 1.07 -13.02 5.33
N ASP A 172 1.85 -13.79 6.08
CA ASP A 172 2.58 -14.98 5.62
C ASP A 172 1.68 -16.23 5.57
N ASP A 173 0.42 -16.06 5.14
CA ASP A 173 -0.36 -17.17 4.62
C ASP A 173 0.32 -17.61 3.31
N ARG A 174 1.39 -18.39 3.46
CA ARG A 174 1.90 -19.25 2.40
C ARG A 174 0.71 -20.04 1.92
N ILE A 175 0.22 -19.71 0.75
CA ILE A 175 -0.71 -20.56 0.05
C ILE A 175 0.02 -21.90 -0.09
N SER A 176 -0.24 -22.82 0.82
CA SER A 176 0.07 -24.23 0.62
C SER A 176 -0.77 -24.68 -0.56
N VAL A 177 -0.16 -24.71 -1.73
CA VAL A 177 -0.73 -25.38 -2.88
C VAL A 177 -0.38 -26.86 -2.67
N ASP A 178 -1.29 -27.61 -2.05
CA ASP A 178 -1.32 -29.06 -2.14
C ASP A 178 -1.77 -29.48 -3.54
#